data_091833c1b500a87aa33676029dcdf3a0
#
_entry.id   091833c1b500a87aa33676029dcdf3a0
#
_cell.length_a   1.000
_cell.length_b   1.000
_cell.length_c   1.000
_cell.angle_alpha   90.00
_cell.angle_beta   90.00
_cell.angle_gamma   90.00
#
_symmetry.space_group_name_H-M   'P 1'
#
loop_
_entity.id
_entity.type
_entity.pdbx_description
1 polymer ?
#
loop_
_entity_poly.entity_id
_entity_poly.type
_entity_poly.pdbx_seq_one_letter_code
_entity_poly.pdbx_strand_id
1 'polypeptide(L)'
;MTTSIEFPARPTVVAIIQCAMEMEAAPLRAALHPCAGSDTVSELVVGMERHAQQRFALGALDGHDVLLVQSGIGLANSASATARALTLVDSPIIIAAGTTGGLAADINVSTIAAGTSTIYSQADATAFGYAMGQVPQMPEDYRSSDETVARVALLAKSDTLTVMTGRVLSSDSFITAPIAQPMREKFPDAIGADMETCAMAEVAWSSGVDWVSLRAVSDLCGPAADQDFHMDSEKAAGISALAVRTFLTL
;
A
#
# COMPACT_ATOMS: atom_id res chain seq x y z
N MET A 1 -2.92 -9.14 41.00
CA MET A 1 -1.67 -9.55 40.34
C MET A 1 -1.98 -9.71 38.88
N THR A 2 -1.48 -8.79 38.06
CA THR A 2 -1.61 -8.87 36.58
C THR A 2 -0.53 -9.82 36.11
N THR A 3 -0.89 -11.01 35.68
CA THR A 3 0.03 -11.92 34.95
C THR A 3 0.34 -11.30 33.61
N SER A 4 1.56 -10.85 33.39
CA SER A 4 2.02 -10.45 32.07
C SER A 4 2.08 -11.71 31.20
N ILE A 5 1.38 -11.68 30.05
CA ILE A 5 1.54 -12.70 29.02
C ILE A 5 2.79 -12.30 28.22
N GLU A 6 3.83 -13.13 28.25
CA GLU A 6 4.98 -12.98 27.36
C GLU A 6 4.65 -13.63 26.02
N PHE A 7 4.69 -12.82 24.95
CA PHE A 7 4.60 -13.31 23.57
C PHE A 7 6.00 -13.72 23.09
N PRO A 8 6.13 -14.75 22.22
CA PRO A 8 7.41 -15.10 21.64
C PRO A 8 7.98 -13.92 20.83
N ALA A 9 9.30 -13.80 20.80
CA ALA A 9 9.99 -12.79 20.00
C ALA A 9 9.61 -12.96 18.53
N ARG A 10 9.28 -11.84 17.87
CA ARG A 10 8.96 -11.80 16.44
C ARG A 10 10.24 -11.57 15.64
N PRO A 11 10.38 -12.16 14.44
CA PRO A 11 11.48 -11.82 13.55
C PRO A 11 11.41 -10.33 13.15
N THR A 12 12.56 -9.69 13.05
CA THR A 12 12.66 -8.31 12.55
C THR A 12 12.87 -8.33 11.05
N VAL A 13 12.11 -7.53 10.33
CA VAL A 13 12.24 -7.32 8.88
C VAL A 13 12.47 -5.84 8.58
N VAL A 14 13.05 -5.54 7.41
CA VAL A 14 13.27 -4.14 7.01
C VAL A 14 11.99 -3.46 6.53
N ALA A 15 11.03 -4.24 6.02
CA ALA A 15 9.72 -3.75 5.60
C ALA A 15 8.66 -4.87 5.58
N ILE A 16 7.41 -4.49 5.80
CA ILE A 16 6.23 -5.24 5.37
C ILE A 16 5.81 -4.66 4.02
N ILE A 17 5.65 -5.52 3.00
CA ILE A 17 5.21 -5.11 1.66
C ILE A 17 3.82 -5.69 1.44
N GLN A 18 2.80 -4.84 1.29
CA GLN A 18 1.41 -5.25 1.17
C GLN A 18 0.86 -4.98 -0.23
N CYS A 19 0.43 -6.04 -0.90
CA CYS A 19 -0.30 -6.04 -2.16
C CYS A 19 -1.74 -6.51 -1.92
N ALA A 20 -2.70 -6.07 -2.73
CA ALA A 20 -4.08 -6.53 -2.62
C ALA A 20 -4.29 -7.88 -3.33
N MET A 21 -3.72 -8.04 -4.51
CA MET A 21 -3.98 -9.16 -5.42
C MET A 21 -2.74 -10.02 -5.66
N GLU A 22 -2.98 -11.29 -6.06
CA GLU A 22 -1.89 -12.19 -6.46
C GLU A 22 -1.08 -11.62 -7.63
N MET A 23 -1.74 -11.04 -8.62
CA MET A 23 -1.09 -10.42 -9.78
C MET A 23 -0.12 -9.29 -9.37
N GLU A 24 -0.47 -8.52 -8.34
CA GLU A 24 0.39 -7.47 -7.80
C GLU A 24 1.55 -8.03 -6.97
N ALA A 25 1.32 -9.10 -6.23
CA ALA A 25 2.34 -9.75 -5.43
C ALA A 25 3.31 -10.62 -6.27
N ALA A 26 2.88 -11.11 -7.43
CA ALA A 26 3.63 -12.08 -8.24
C ALA A 26 5.05 -11.61 -8.61
N PRO A 27 5.32 -10.37 -9.06
CA PRO A 27 6.68 -9.93 -9.37
C PRO A 27 7.61 -9.91 -8.15
N LEU A 28 7.08 -9.53 -6.98
CA LEU A 28 7.82 -9.54 -5.71
C LEU A 28 8.03 -10.96 -5.21
N ARG A 29 7.00 -11.80 -5.28
CA ARG A 29 7.08 -13.22 -4.89
C ARG A 29 8.10 -13.98 -5.73
N ALA A 30 8.16 -13.71 -7.05
CA ALA A 30 9.13 -14.34 -7.94
C ALA A 30 10.59 -13.96 -7.62
N ALA A 31 10.81 -12.79 -7.00
CA ALA A 31 12.12 -12.31 -6.57
C ALA A 31 12.43 -12.64 -5.09
N LEU A 32 11.50 -13.25 -4.37
CA LEU A 32 11.67 -13.56 -2.94
C LEU A 32 12.48 -14.84 -2.77
N HIS A 33 13.52 -14.79 -1.96
CA HIS A 33 14.39 -15.90 -1.59
C HIS A 33 14.25 -16.25 -0.11
N PRO A 34 14.70 -17.43 0.34
CA PRO A 34 14.78 -17.74 1.77
C PRO A 34 15.63 -16.71 2.53
N CYS A 35 15.22 -16.37 3.77
CA CYS A 35 16.05 -15.58 4.68
C CYS A 35 17.35 -16.32 5.02
N ALA A 36 18.38 -15.58 5.46
CA ALA A 36 19.66 -16.16 5.86
C ALA A 36 19.46 -17.25 6.95
N GLY A 37 20.01 -18.44 6.69
CA GLY A 37 19.87 -19.60 7.59
C GLY A 37 18.58 -20.40 7.44
N SER A 38 17.76 -20.11 6.44
CA SER A 38 16.57 -20.89 6.06
C SER A 38 16.74 -21.52 4.68
N ASP A 39 16.20 -22.69 4.47
CA ASP A 39 16.19 -23.39 3.16
C ASP A 39 14.96 -23.03 2.32
N THR A 40 13.95 -22.41 2.92
CA THR A 40 12.67 -22.10 2.26
C THR A 40 12.13 -20.74 2.69
N VAL A 41 11.33 -20.11 1.81
CA VAL A 41 10.46 -19.01 2.18
C VAL A 41 9.38 -19.53 3.11
N SER A 42 9.17 -18.87 4.27
CA SER A 42 8.14 -19.27 5.23
C SER A 42 6.81 -18.65 4.84
N GLU A 43 5.77 -19.47 4.66
CA GLU A 43 4.45 -19.00 4.27
C GLU A 43 3.38 -19.31 5.32
N LEU A 44 2.48 -18.35 5.54
CA LEU A 44 1.26 -18.49 6.32
C LEU A 44 0.08 -18.06 5.44
N VAL A 45 -0.94 -18.92 5.37
CA VAL A 45 -2.21 -18.62 4.70
C VAL A 45 -3.32 -18.55 5.74
N VAL A 46 -4.05 -17.44 5.76
CA VAL A 46 -5.16 -17.21 6.68
C VAL A 46 -6.46 -17.08 5.88
N GLY A 47 -7.47 -17.83 6.29
CA GLY A 47 -8.78 -17.89 5.64
C GLY A 47 -9.09 -19.26 5.06
N MET A 48 -10.34 -19.48 4.65
CA MET A 48 -10.79 -20.73 4.04
C MET A 48 -10.58 -20.69 2.53
N GLU A 49 -10.28 -21.85 1.90
CA GLU A 49 -10.05 -21.97 0.44
C GLU A 49 -11.15 -21.36 -0.44
N ARG A 50 -12.38 -21.30 0.07
CA ARG A 50 -13.55 -20.76 -0.67
C ARG A 50 -13.80 -19.26 -0.43
N HIS A 51 -12.93 -18.59 0.35
CA HIS A 51 -13.06 -17.21 0.76
C HIS A 51 -11.77 -16.47 0.40
N ALA A 52 -11.79 -15.13 0.50
CA ALA A 52 -10.58 -14.33 0.31
C ALA A 52 -9.51 -14.76 1.33
N GLN A 53 -8.45 -15.42 0.86
CA GLN A 53 -7.31 -15.81 1.66
C GLN A 53 -6.32 -14.67 1.73
N GLN A 54 -5.76 -14.44 2.91
CA GLN A 54 -4.59 -13.60 3.08
C GLN A 54 -3.34 -14.47 3.12
N ARG A 55 -2.29 -14.06 2.44
CA ARG A 55 -1.01 -14.77 2.39
C ARG A 55 0.10 -13.90 2.94
N PHE A 56 0.97 -14.50 3.72
CA PHE A 56 2.10 -13.86 4.37
C PHE A 56 3.33 -14.70 4.06
N ALA A 57 4.31 -14.13 3.38
CA ALA A 57 5.53 -14.81 2.99
C ALA A 57 6.75 -14.06 3.57
N LEU A 58 7.44 -14.68 4.51
CA LEU A 58 8.68 -14.18 5.09
C LEU A 58 9.85 -14.70 4.26
N GLY A 59 10.63 -13.79 3.71
CA GLY A 59 11.78 -14.08 2.86
C GLY A 59 12.67 -12.88 2.67
N ALA A 60 13.73 -13.03 1.87
CA ALA A 60 14.67 -11.98 1.52
C ALA A 60 14.41 -11.47 0.10
N LEU A 61 14.32 -10.16 -0.07
CA LEU A 61 14.21 -9.46 -1.34
C LEU A 61 15.47 -8.59 -1.54
N ASP A 62 16.28 -8.93 -2.53
CA ASP A 62 17.59 -8.29 -2.78
C ASP A 62 18.51 -8.24 -1.53
N GLY A 63 18.45 -9.28 -0.69
CA GLY A 63 19.25 -9.40 0.53
C GLY A 63 18.64 -8.73 1.76
N HIS A 64 17.46 -8.16 1.67
CA HIS A 64 16.71 -7.55 2.76
C HIS A 64 15.57 -8.45 3.22
N ASP A 65 15.55 -8.85 4.49
CA ASP A 65 14.45 -9.64 5.04
C ASP A 65 13.16 -8.82 5.06
N VAL A 66 12.10 -9.32 4.44
CA VAL A 66 10.80 -8.67 4.29
C VAL A 66 9.66 -9.64 4.58
N LEU A 67 8.50 -9.11 4.95
CA LEU A 67 7.24 -9.84 4.95
C LEU A 67 6.40 -9.37 3.76
N LEU A 68 6.25 -10.21 2.75
CA LEU A 68 5.34 -9.97 1.63
C LEU A 68 3.93 -10.43 2.02
N VAL A 69 2.96 -9.53 1.88
CA VAL A 69 1.56 -9.74 2.26
C VAL A 69 0.66 -9.58 1.04
N GLN A 70 -0.19 -10.57 0.82
CA GLN A 70 -1.35 -10.46 -0.07
C GLN A 70 -2.60 -10.30 0.80
N SER A 71 -3.17 -9.11 0.80
CA SER A 71 -4.25 -8.74 1.73
C SER A 71 -5.65 -9.15 1.28
N GLY A 72 -5.89 -9.25 -0.02
CA GLY A 72 -7.22 -9.12 -0.62
C GLY A 72 -7.58 -7.65 -0.85
N ILE A 73 -8.54 -7.41 -1.76
CA ILE A 73 -9.01 -6.08 -2.16
C ILE A 73 -9.90 -5.49 -1.08
N GLY A 74 -9.79 -4.17 -0.86
CA GLY A 74 -10.68 -3.37 -0.05
C GLY A 74 -10.16 -3.03 1.34
N LEU A 75 -10.76 -2.00 1.93
CA LEU A 75 -10.31 -1.37 3.18
C LEU A 75 -10.26 -2.37 4.34
N ALA A 76 -11.31 -3.19 4.53
CA ALA A 76 -11.37 -4.15 5.62
C ALA A 76 -10.31 -5.25 5.49
N ASN A 77 -10.07 -5.75 4.27
CA ASN A 77 -9.04 -6.74 4.01
C ASN A 77 -7.65 -6.17 4.26
N SER A 78 -7.41 -4.94 3.79
CA SER A 78 -6.14 -4.23 4.00
C SER A 78 -5.85 -4.03 5.49
N ALA A 79 -6.76 -3.43 6.26
CA ALA A 79 -6.60 -3.24 7.70
C ALA A 79 -6.35 -4.55 8.45
N SER A 80 -7.15 -5.59 8.13
CA SER A 80 -7.03 -6.91 8.75
C SER A 80 -5.67 -7.56 8.47
N ALA A 81 -5.18 -7.48 7.22
CA ALA A 81 -3.89 -8.02 6.84
C ALA A 81 -2.73 -7.27 7.51
N THR A 82 -2.81 -5.93 7.56
CA THR A 82 -1.82 -5.08 8.22
C THR A 82 -1.71 -5.42 9.71
N ALA A 83 -2.84 -5.51 10.42
CA ALA A 83 -2.86 -5.86 11.84
C ALA A 83 -2.25 -7.24 12.09
N ARG A 84 -2.56 -8.23 11.24
CA ARG A 84 -1.97 -9.57 11.33
C ARG A 84 -0.47 -9.54 11.05
N ALA A 85 -0.02 -8.84 10.00
CA ALA A 85 1.39 -8.72 9.64
C ALA A 85 2.21 -8.18 10.82
N LEU A 86 1.71 -7.13 11.50
CA LEU A 86 2.33 -6.53 12.67
C LEU A 86 2.35 -7.45 13.91
N THR A 87 1.57 -8.53 13.94
CA THR A 87 1.69 -9.58 14.97
C THR A 87 2.69 -10.67 14.61
N LEU A 88 3.07 -10.78 13.33
CA LEU A 88 3.98 -11.81 12.85
C LEU A 88 5.45 -11.36 12.87
N VAL A 89 5.70 -10.07 12.59
CA VAL A 89 7.06 -9.52 12.50
C VAL A 89 7.13 -8.13 13.16
N ASP A 90 8.36 -7.72 13.52
CA ASP A 90 8.69 -6.34 13.85
C ASP A 90 9.22 -5.65 12.60
N SER A 91 8.64 -4.52 12.22
CA SER A 91 9.00 -3.77 11.03
C SER A 91 8.97 -2.26 11.29
N PRO A 92 9.95 -1.48 10.77
CA PRO A 92 9.91 -0.02 10.88
C PRO A 92 8.93 0.64 9.91
N ILE A 93 8.58 -0.04 8.79
CA ILE A 93 7.78 0.54 7.71
C ILE A 93 6.88 -0.49 7.03
N ILE A 94 5.71 -0.04 6.58
CA ILE A 94 4.81 -0.80 5.71
C ILE A 94 4.73 -0.10 4.35
N ILE A 95 4.93 -0.86 3.27
CA ILE A 95 4.90 -0.37 1.90
C ILE A 95 3.66 -0.93 1.20
N ALA A 96 2.72 -0.07 0.81
CA ALA A 96 1.64 -0.46 -0.10
C ALA A 96 2.21 -0.57 -1.53
N ALA A 97 2.08 -1.73 -2.15
CA ALA A 97 2.56 -2.02 -3.49
C ALA A 97 1.42 -2.55 -4.37
N GLY A 98 1.58 -2.41 -5.68
CA GLY A 98 0.58 -2.85 -6.66
C GLY A 98 0.14 -1.73 -7.58
N THR A 99 -1.15 -1.66 -7.86
CA THR A 99 -1.75 -0.76 -8.85
C THR A 99 -2.59 0.34 -8.19
N THR A 100 -2.79 1.44 -8.92
CA THR A 100 -3.65 2.56 -8.51
C THR A 100 -4.22 3.26 -9.73
N GLY A 101 -5.41 3.84 -9.60
CA GLY A 101 -5.94 4.76 -10.60
C GLY A 101 -5.31 6.15 -10.46
N GLY A 102 -4.96 6.78 -11.59
CA GLY A 102 -4.41 8.13 -11.64
C GLY A 102 -5.50 9.20 -11.54
N LEU A 103 -5.33 10.17 -10.64
CA LEU A 103 -6.27 11.29 -10.46
C LEU A 103 -5.70 12.62 -10.92
N ALA A 104 -4.41 12.91 -10.69
CA ALA A 104 -3.81 14.19 -11.12
C ALA A 104 -3.89 14.35 -12.64
N ALA A 105 -4.06 15.59 -13.10
CA ALA A 105 -4.25 15.88 -14.52
C ALA A 105 -3.03 15.58 -15.39
N ASP A 106 -1.84 15.59 -14.81
CA ASP A 106 -0.54 15.38 -15.46
C ASP A 106 0.09 14.01 -15.13
N ILE A 107 -0.62 13.16 -14.39
CA ILE A 107 -0.15 11.79 -14.13
C ILE A 107 -0.44 10.89 -15.33
N ASN A 108 0.47 9.95 -15.58
CA ASN A 108 0.35 9.02 -16.71
C ASN A 108 0.37 7.57 -16.23
N VAL A 109 -0.18 6.67 -17.04
CA VAL A 109 -0.04 5.23 -16.84
C VAL A 109 1.44 4.85 -16.73
N SER A 110 1.77 3.92 -15.86
CA SER A 110 3.13 3.51 -15.48
C SER A 110 3.91 4.51 -14.59
N THR A 111 3.36 5.67 -14.24
CA THR A 111 3.94 6.54 -13.20
C THR A 111 3.76 5.89 -11.82
N ILE A 112 4.77 5.95 -10.96
CA ILE A 112 4.63 5.63 -9.54
C ILE A 112 3.93 6.80 -8.86
N ALA A 113 2.70 6.57 -8.40
CA ALA A 113 2.00 7.46 -7.49
C ALA A 113 2.50 7.20 -6.06
N ALA A 114 3.58 7.89 -5.69
CA ALA A 114 4.19 7.75 -4.37
C ALA A 114 3.35 8.49 -3.32
N GLY A 115 2.47 7.74 -2.65
CA GLY A 115 1.59 8.25 -1.61
C GLY A 115 2.33 8.44 -0.30
N THR A 116 2.53 9.69 0.10
CA THR A 116 3.10 10.08 1.40
C THR A 116 2.07 10.69 2.34
N SER A 117 0.86 10.93 1.87
CA SER A 117 -0.34 11.18 2.69
C SER A 117 -1.55 10.47 2.11
N THR A 118 -2.51 10.12 2.97
CA THR A 118 -3.73 9.42 2.55
C THR A 118 -4.91 9.76 3.44
N ILE A 119 -6.12 9.67 2.86
CA ILE A 119 -7.41 9.84 3.54
C ILE A 119 -8.45 8.88 2.95
N TYR A 120 -9.54 8.68 3.68
CA TYR A 120 -10.73 8.01 3.15
C TYR A 120 -11.55 8.94 2.29
N SER A 121 -11.65 8.70 0.99
CA SER A 121 -12.34 9.61 0.06
C SER A 121 -13.85 9.72 0.30
N GLN A 122 -14.45 8.75 1.01
CA GLN A 122 -15.88 8.67 1.28
C GLN A 122 -16.25 8.92 2.74
N ALA A 123 -15.28 9.11 3.65
CA ALA A 123 -15.59 9.47 5.03
C ALA A 123 -16.07 10.93 5.09
N ASP A 124 -17.24 11.14 5.67
CA ASP A 124 -17.84 12.46 5.82
C ASP A 124 -18.43 12.63 7.22
N ALA A 125 -17.74 13.38 8.04
CA ALA A 125 -18.20 13.81 9.36
C ALA A 125 -18.20 15.34 9.48
N THR A 126 -18.30 16.05 8.35
CA THR A 126 -18.27 17.53 8.28
C THR A 126 -19.40 18.17 9.06
N ALA A 127 -20.54 17.49 9.22
CA ALA A 127 -21.64 17.94 10.08
C ALA A 127 -21.24 18.10 11.57
N PHE A 128 -20.14 17.46 11.98
CA PHE A 128 -19.56 17.54 13.33
C PHE A 128 -18.28 18.38 13.38
N GLY A 129 -17.94 19.09 12.28
CA GLY A 129 -16.78 19.97 12.19
C GLY A 129 -15.46 19.27 11.82
N TYR A 130 -15.49 18.00 11.44
CA TYR A 130 -14.32 17.28 10.92
C TYR A 130 -14.03 17.65 9.46
N ALA A 131 -12.79 17.48 9.03
CA ALA A 131 -12.44 17.63 7.63
C ALA A 131 -13.08 16.54 6.76
N MET A 132 -13.27 16.81 5.47
CA MET A 132 -13.69 15.80 4.52
C MET A 132 -12.60 14.72 4.41
N GLY A 133 -12.98 13.45 4.48
CA GLY A 133 -12.05 12.31 4.49
C GLY A 133 -11.57 11.92 5.88
N GLN A 134 -11.87 12.71 6.91
CA GLN A 134 -11.48 12.43 8.29
C GLN A 134 -12.51 11.55 9.01
N VAL A 135 -12.04 10.47 9.60
CA VAL A 135 -12.82 9.68 10.57
C VAL A 135 -12.83 10.43 11.92
N PRO A 136 -13.97 10.53 12.62
CA PRO A 136 -14.04 11.21 13.91
C PRO A 136 -12.99 10.71 14.91
N GLN A 137 -12.34 11.64 15.60
CA GLN A 137 -11.26 11.41 16.58
C GLN A 137 -9.95 10.86 16.00
N MET A 138 -9.86 10.68 14.69
CA MET A 138 -8.64 10.29 14.00
C MET A 138 -7.94 11.53 13.42
N PRO A 139 -6.66 11.45 13.00
CA PRO A 139 -5.99 12.53 12.27
C PRO A 139 -6.76 12.98 11.03
N GLU A 140 -6.54 14.21 10.62
CA GLU A 140 -7.12 14.76 9.38
C GLU A 140 -6.68 13.98 8.14
N ASP A 141 -5.42 13.59 8.14
CA ASP A 141 -4.83 12.66 7.17
C ASP A 141 -3.75 11.81 7.87
N TYR A 142 -3.43 10.68 7.27
CA TYR A 142 -2.29 9.86 7.68
C TYR A 142 -1.09 10.25 6.81
N ARG A 143 0.07 10.53 7.45
CA ARG A 143 1.29 10.99 6.78
C ARG A 143 2.45 10.05 7.05
N SER A 144 3.27 9.82 6.03
CA SER A 144 4.59 9.20 6.19
C SER A 144 5.51 10.13 6.99
N SER A 145 6.53 9.58 7.63
CA SER A 145 7.57 10.35 8.31
C SER A 145 8.40 11.20 7.33
N ASP A 146 9.05 12.25 7.85
CA ASP A 146 9.98 13.07 7.06
C ASP A 146 11.13 12.24 6.46
N GLU A 147 11.58 11.20 7.16
CA GLU A 147 12.59 10.27 6.68
C GLU A 147 12.10 9.50 5.45
N THR A 148 10.90 8.94 5.51
CA THR A 148 10.28 8.24 4.38
C THR A 148 10.02 9.18 3.21
N VAL A 149 9.56 10.40 3.45
CA VAL A 149 9.40 11.43 2.41
C VAL A 149 10.73 11.76 1.73
N ALA A 150 11.83 11.87 2.50
CA ALA A 150 13.16 12.10 1.94
C ALA A 150 13.64 10.91 1.07
N ARG A 151 13.37 9.66 1.48
CA ARG A 151 13.67 8.47 0.67
C ARG A 151 12.85 8.44 -0.62
N VAL A 152 11.56 8.82 -0.59
CA VAL A 152 10.73 8.97 -1.80
C VAL A 152 11.31 10.03 -2.74
N ALA A 153 11.82 11.15 -2.21
CA ALA A 153 12.48 12.18 -3.01
C ALA A 153 13.78 11.67 -3.69
N LEU A 154 14.48 10.70 -3.08
CA LEU A 154 15.62 10.02 -3.73
C LEU A 154 15.14 9.05 -4.81
N LEU A 155 14.09 8.28 -4.54
CA LEU A 155 13.48 7.40 -5.54
C LEU A 155 13.05 8.17 -6.79
N ALA A 156 12.51 9.38 -6.63
CA ALA A 156 12.11 10.26 -7.73
C ALA A 156 13.27 10.75 -8.61
N LYS A 157 14.52 10.57 -8.18
CA LYS A 157 15.73 10.87 -8.97
C LYS A 157 16.25 9.66 -9.77
N SER A 158 15.56 8.52 -9.69
CA SER A 158 15.91 7.33 -10.47
C SER A 158 15.68 7.58 -11.96
N ASP A 159 16.65 7.21 -12.79
CA ASP A 159 16.52 7.29 -14.25
C ASP A 159 15.55 6.25 -14.83
N THR A 160 15.14 5.26 -14.03
CA THR A 160 14.32 4.13 -14.47
C THR A 160 12.84 4.25 -14.09
N LEU A 161 12.49 5.19 -13.21
CA LEU A 161 11.14 5.37 -12.70
C LEU A 161 10.66 6.80 -12.91
N THR A 162 9.41 6.95 -13.35
CA THR A 162 8.70 8.23 -13.26
C THR A 162 7.90 8.21 -11.96
N VAL A 163 8.15 9.17 -11.07
CA VAL A 163 7.53 9.23 -9.74
C VAL A 163 6.83 10.56 -9.54
N MET A 164 5.57 10.50 -9.13
CA MET A 164 4.81 11.66 -8.65
C MET A 164 4.51 11.44 -7.17
N THR A 165 4.82 12.41 -6.32
CA THR A 165 4.59 12.33 -4.87
C THR A 165 3.39 13.18 -4.47
N GLY A 166 2.53 12.64 -3.61
CA GLY A 166 1.34 13.39 -3.15
C GLY A 166 0.40 12.58 -2.30
N ARG A 167 -0.86 13.04 -2.27
CA ARG A 167 -1.94 12.37 -1.55
C ARG A 167 -2.57 11.27 -2.40
N VAL A 168 -2.77 10.10 -1.79
CA VAL A 168 -3.57 9.00 -2.37
C VAL A 168 -4.89 8.90 -1.60
N LEU A 169 -5.98 8.68 -2.32
CA LEU A 169 -7.32 8.50 -1.75
C LEU A 169 -7.66 7.01 -1.71
N SER A 170 -8.34 6.56 -0.64
CA SER A 170 -8.80 5.16 -0.59
C SER A 170 -10.31 5.06 -0.32
N SER A 171 -10.95 4.08 -0.95
CA SER A 171 -12.34 3.68 -0.70
C SER A 171 -12.60 2.28 -1.23
N ASP A 172 -13.70 1.64 -0.82
CA ASP A 172 -14.12 0.34 -1.37
C ASP A 172 -14.80 0.46 -2.75
N SER A 173 -14.50 1.52 -3.51
CA SER A 173 -15.04 1.74 -4.85
C SER A 173 -13.95 1.73 -5.90
N PHE A 174 -14.14 0.96 -6.98
CA PHE A 174 -13.34 1.11 -8.18
C PHE A 174 -13.70 2.44 -8.86
N ILE A 175 -12.70 3.30 -9.08
CA ILE A 175 -12.93 4.68 -9.51
C ILE A 175 -12.98 4.77 -11.03
N THR A 176 -14.18 5.08 -11.53
CA THR A 176 -14.45 5.36 -12.95
C THR A 176 -14.82 6.83 -13.15
N ALA A 177 -14.93 7.29 -14.40
CA ALA A 177 -15.16 8.70 -14.74
C ALA A 177 -16.29 9.40 -13.94
N PRO A 178 -17.46 8.80 -13.69
CA PRO A 178 -18.51 9.44 -12.91
C PRO A 178 -18.14 9.71 -11.45
N ILE A 179 -17.21 8.90 -10.88
CA ILE A 179 -16.72 9.03 -9.50
C ILE A 179 -15.50 9.93 -9.47
N ALA A 180 -14.61 9.82 -10.45
CA ALA A 180 -13.34 10.53 -10.51
C ALA A 180 -13.52 12.06 -10.60
N GLN A 181 -14.48 12.53 -11.40
CA GLN A 181 -14.67 13.97 -11.60
C GLN A 181 -15.04 14.71 -10.29
N PRO A 182 -16.07 14.29 -9.53
CA PRO A 182 -16.35 14.89 -8.22
C PRO A 182 -15.20 14.72 -7.21
N MET A 183 -14.44 13.63 -7.32
CA MET A 183 -13.31 13.35 -6.44
C MET A 183 -12.16 14.33 -6.69
N ARG A 184 -11.82 14.61 -7.94
CA ARG A 184 -10.82 15.62 -8.34
C ARG A 184 -11.19 17.02 -7.88
N GLU A 185 -12.47 17.38 -7.94
CA GLU A 185 -12.97 18.68 -7.48
C GLU A 185 -12.88 18.82 -5.94
N LYS A 186 -13.18 17.73 -5.23
CA LYS A 186 -13.18 17.67 -3.78
C LYS A 186 -11.77 17.58 -3.18
N PHE A 187 -10.85 16.90 -3.86
CA PHE A 187 -9.47 16.63 -3.45
C PHE A 187 -8.49 16.99 -4.57
N PRO A 188 -8.29 18.28 -4.87
CA PRO A 188 -7.49 18.72 -6.01
C PRO A 188 -5.99 18.40 -5.89
N ASP A 189 -5.52 18.05 -4.71
CA ASP A 189 -4.14 17.63 -4.40
C ASP A 189 -3.93 16.11 -4.48
N ALA A 190 -4.98 15.34 -4.80
CA ALA A 190 -4.88 13.89 -4.92
C ALA A 190 -4.21 13.48 -6.24
N ILE A 191 -3.20 12.61 -6.15
CA ILE A 191 -2.49 12.07 -7.30
C ILE A 191 -3.01 10.73 -7.78
N GLY A 192 -3.64 9.94 -6.89
CA GLY A 192 -4.17 8.62 -7.20
C GLY A 192 -5.28 8.18 -6.27
N ALA A 193 -5.94 7.08 -6.64
CA ALA A 193 -6.98 6.44 -5.85
C ALA A 193 -6.82 4.92 -5.88
N ASP A 194 -6.92 4.31 -4.70
CA ASP A 194 -6.87 2.85 -4.50
C ASP A 194 -7.95 2.37 -3.53
N MET A 195 -7.88 1.11 -3.13
CA MET A 195 -8.87 0.51 -2.24
C MET A 195 -8.25 0.03 -0.91
N GLU A 196 -6.98 0.35 -0.60
CA GLU A 196 -6.26 -0.25 0.54
C GLU A 196 -5.41 0.71 1.38
N THR A 197 -4.74 1.68 0.74
CA THR A 197 -3.64 2.44 1.36
C THR A 197 -4.06 3.14 2.66
N CYS A 198 -5.23 3.80 2.68
CA CYS A 198 -5.66 4.54 3.88
C CYS A 198 -5.91 3.62 5.06
N ALA A 199 -6.53 2.46 4.83
CA ALA A 199 -6.80 1.50 5.90
C ALA A 199 -5.50 0.85 6.43
N MET A 200 -4.52 0.60 5.57
CA MET A 200 -3.18 0.19 5.98
C MET A 200 -2.49 1.28 6.81
N ALA A 201 -2.52 2.52 6.33
CA ALA A 201 -1.89 3.67 6.98
C ALA A 201 -2.50 3.97 8.36
N GLU A 202 -3.82 3.83 8.52
CA GLU A 202 -4.49 3.97 9.81
C GLU A 202 -4.00 2.94 10.83
N VAL A 203 -3.89 1.67 10.42
CA VAL A 203 -3.38 0.61 11.29
C VAL A 203 -1.89 0.82 11.60
N ALA A 204 -1.09 1.24 10.62
CA ALA A 204 0.32 1.58 10.81
C ALA A 204 0.48 2.72 11.82
N TRP A 205 -0.26 3.82 11.64
CA TRP A 205 -0.27 4.96 12.54
C TRP A 205 -0.64 4.57 13.97
N SER A 206 -1.71 3.81 14.15
CA SER A 206 -2.16 3.36 15.48
C SER A 206 -1.16 2.40 16.15
N SER A 207 -0.29 1.77 15.37
CA SER A 207 0.75 0.84 15.82
C SER A 207 2.13 1.50 15.97
N GLY A 208 2.27 2.80 15.65
CA GLY A 208 3.54 3.53 15.71
C GLY A 208 4.56 3.08 14.65
N VAL A 209 4.08 2.55 13.54
CA VAL A 209 4.89 2.08 12.40
C VAL A 209 4.72 3.05 11.24
N ASP A 210 5.79 3.36 10.52
CA ASP A 210 5.75 4.25 9.35
C ASP A 210 5.16 3.53 8.12
N TRP A 211 4.82 4.29 7.09
CA TRP A 211 4.23 3.74 5.89
C TRP A 211 4.54 4.57 4.64
N VAL A 212 4.39 3.96 3.46
CA VAL A 212 4.42 4.64 2.16
C VAL A 212 3.62 3.83 1.15
N SER A 213 3.02 4.49 0.16
CA SER A 213 2.46 3.83 -1.02
C SER A 213 3.40 4.03 -2.22
N LEU A 214 3.79 2.92 -2.86
CA LEU A 214 4.62 2.88 -4.07
C LEU A 214 3.89 2.14 -5.19
N ARG A 215 2.63 2.54 -5.43
CA ARG A 215 1.77 1.92 -6.43
C ARG A 215 1.98 2.55 -7.81
N ALA A 216 1.93 1.75 -8.86
CA ALA A 216 2.00 2.25 -10.22
C ALA A 216 0.60 2.49 -10.81
N VAL A 217 0.46 3.55 -11.58
CA VAL A 217 -0.79 3.89 -12.24
C VAL A 217 -1.09 2.88 -13.35
N SER A 218 -2.21 2.19 -13.23
CA SER A 218 -2.74 1.22 -14.21
C SER A 218 -3.73 1.84 -15.17
N ASP A 219 -4.48 2.83 -14.71
CA ASP A 219 -5.54 3.53 -15.46
C ASP A 219 -5.67 4.98 -14.97
N LEU A 220 -6.37 5.81 -15.71
CA LEU A 220 -6.57 7.22 -15.39
C LEU A 220 -7.97 7.53 -14.85
N CYS A 221 -8.65 6.55 -14.26
CA CYS A 221 -10.02 6.69 -13.75
C CYS A 221 -10.99 7.27 -14.79
N GLY A 222 -10.76 6.98 -16.06
CA GLY A 222 -11.50 7.48 -17.22
C GLY A 222 -12.73 6.64 -17.54
N PRO A 223 -13.40 6.92 -18.69
CA PRO A 223 -14.55 6.13 -19.16
C PRO A 223 -14.23 4.67 -19.49
N ALA A 224 -12.97 4.36 -19.79
CA ALA A 224 -12.47 3.02 -20.12
C ALA A 224 -11.57 2.43 -19.00
N ALA A 225 -11.64 2.96 -17.78
CA ALA A 225 -10.74 2.59 -16.68
C ALA A 225 -10.70 1.09 -16.40
N ASP A 226 -11.82 0.39 -16.52
CA ASP A 226 -11.90 -1.06 -16.36
C ASP A 226 -11.14 -1.81 -17.47
N GLN A 227 -11.22 -1.35 -18.71
CA GLN A 227 -10.50 -1.94 -19.84
C GLN A 227 -9.00 -1.64 -19.76
N ASP A 228 -8.64 -0.41 -19.45
CA ASP A 228 -7.25 0.03 -19.27
C ASP A 228 -6.60 -0.76 -18.12
N PHE A 229 -7.29 -0.94 -17.00
CA PHE A 229 -6.84 -1.76 -15.88
C PHE A 229 -6.52 -3.20 -16.32
N HIS A 230 -7.39 -3.84 -17.09
CA HIS A 230 -7.17 -5.21 -17.55
C HIS A 230 -5.97 -5.34 -18.52
N MET A 231 -5.64 -4.30 -19.27
CA MET A 231 -4.51 -4.33 -20.20
C MET A 231 -3.16 -4.02 -19.55
N ASP A 232 -3.14 -3.09 -18.60
CA ASP A 232 -1.90 -2.50 -18.07
C ASP A 232 -1.55 -2.93 -16.65
N SER A 233 -2.43 -3.63 -15.94
CA SER A 233 -2.26 -3.97 -14.53
C SER A 233 -1.03 -4.84 -14.21
N GLU A 234 -0.72 -5.84 -15.03
CA GLU A 234 0.48 -6.67 -14.85
C GLU A 234 1.77 -5.86 -15.02
N LYS A 235 1.79 -4.98 -16.02
CA LYS A 235 2.92 -4.07 -16.26
C LYS A 235 3.07 -3.08 -15.10
N ALA A 236 1.97 -2.49 -14.62
CA ALA A 236 1.96 -1.59 -13.48
C ALA A 236 2.45 -2.30 -12.20
N ALA A 237 2.01 -3.55 -11.97
CA ALA A 237 2.51 -4.36 -10.85
C ALA A 237 4.04 -4.57 -10.92
N GLY A 238 4.59 -4.84 -12.09
CA GLY A 238 6.03 -4.97 -12.31
C GLY A 238 6.79 -3.66 -12.01
N ILE A 239 6.25 -2.52 -12.41
CA ILE A 239 6.83 -1.19 -12.14
C ILE A 239 6.77 -0.88 -10.64
N SER A 240 5.65 -1.15 -9.97
CA SER A 240 5.54 -1.02 -8.52
C SER A 240 6.55 -1.90 -7.78
N ALA A 241 6.71 -3.16 -8.19
CA ALA A 241 7.70 -4.05 -7.63
C ALA A 241 9.13 -3.53 -7.78
N LEU A 242 9.47 -2.94 -8.95
CA LEU A 242 10.77 -2.27 -9.17
C LEU A 242 10.94 -1.07 -8.22
N ALA A 243 9.91 -0.25 -8.05
CA ALA A 243 9.94 0.90 -7.14
C ALA A 243 10.16 0.46 -5.68
N VAL A 244 9.46 -0.58 -5.21
CA VAL A 244 9.66 -1.16 -3.87
C VAL A 244 11.10 -1.64 -3.69
N ARG A 245 11.63 -2.44 -4.62
CA ARG A 245 12.99 -2.97 -4.58
C ARG A 245 14.03 -1.86 -4.56
N THR A 246 13.86 -0.83 -5.40
CA THR A 246 14.75 0.35 -5.40
C THR A 246 14.65 1.10 -4.07
N PHE A 247 13.46 1.32 -3.54
CA PHE A 247 13.24 2.02 -2.27
C PHE A 247 13.90 1.30 -1.08
N LEU A 248 13.95 -0.03 -1.07
CA LEU A 248 14.61 -0.81 -0.02
C LEU A 248 16.13 -0.60 0.01
N THR A 249 16.75 -0.14 -1.08
CA THR A 249 18.20 0.10 -1.16
C THR A 249 18.60 1.55 -0.85
N LEU A 250 17.64 2.45 -0.65
CA LEU A 250 17.85 3.86 -0.30
C LEU A 250 17.90 4.03 1.22
#